data_f9d89d896a8c679654ba12656804bdad
#
_entry.id   f9d89d896a8c679654ba12656804bdad
#
_cell.length_a   1.000
_cell.length_b   1.000
_cell.length_c   1.000
_cell.angle_alpha   90.00
_cell.angle_beta   90.00
_cell.angle_gamma   90.00
#
_symmetry.space_group_name_H-M   'P 1'
#
loop_
_entity.id
_entity.type
_entity.pdbx_description
1 polymer ?
#
loop_
_entity_poly.entity_id
_entity_poly.type
_entity_poly.pdbx_seq_one_letter_code
_entity_poly.pdbx_strand_id
1 'polypeptide(L)'
;MDLRDDSFWMSGRYARSLIEVTDDLSRLDDGNFWAVSITFEGQIRLARFRQVMKATFPFKGSVNGLISGNWKSSLDQSAYCNYVERIKVAIASGWVYQVNACRVLTADFSGDELASLFGRILSSNPAPYAAYLSLPELAMASASPELFLKRDGNKVVTSPIKGTQTLDESGFGEKDQSENIMIVDLMRNDLGQICRDGSVDVANLLRSEDHPGLRHLVSDVTGELKDGITWEEIISAL
;
A
#
# COMPACT_ATOMS: atom_id res chain seq x y z
N MET A 1 -4.39 -24.84 13.59
CA MET A 1 -3.38 -23.82 13.38
C MET A 1 -3.84 -22.63 14.21
N ASP A 2 -3.06 -22.23 15.20
CA ASP A 2 -3.49 -21.15 16.12
C ASP A 2 -3.40 -19.83 15.37
N LEU A 3 -4.52 -19.08 15.30
CA LEU A 3 -4.62 -17.78 14.63
C LEU A 3 -3.83 -16.67 15.35
N ARG A 4 -3.29 -17.00 16.53
CA ARG A 4 -2.52 -16.10 17.39
C ARG A 4 -1.02 -16.11 17.12
N ASP A 5 -0.57 -16.96 16.17
CA ASP A 5 0.85 -17.00 15.81
C ASP A 5 1.21 -15.81 14.93
N ASP A 6 2.30 -15.13 15.31
CA ASP A 6 2.92 -14.08 14.51
C ASP A 6 3.18 -14.58 13.10
N SER A 7 2.63 -13.86 12.10
CA SER A 7 2.69 -14.31 10.73
C SER A 7 2.54 -13.15 9.73
N PHE A 8 2.99 -13.41 8.51
CA PHE A 8 2.84 -12.49 7.39
C PHE A 8 2.39 -13.25 6.15
N TRP A 9 1.55 -12.62 5.34
CA TRP A 9 1.21 -13.09 4.01
C TRP A 9 1.10 -11.93 3.03
N MET A 10 1.71 -12.08 1.86
CA MET A 10 1.57 -11.14 0.74
C MET A 10 1.91 -11.85 -0.57
N SER A 11 1.11 -11.63 -1.62
CA SER A 11 1.40 -12.11 -2.98
C SER A 11 1.78 -13.60 -3.07
N GLY A 12 1.08 -14.45 -2.32
CA GLY A 12 1.33 -15.89 -2.32
C GLY A 12 2.56 -16.35 -1.52
N ARG A 13 3.16 -15.47 -0.72
CA ARG A 13 4.21 -15.81 0.26
C ARG A 13 3.61 -15.78 1.67
N TYR A 14 3.81 -16.87 2.41
CA TYR A 14 3.41 -16.98 3.81
C TYR A 14 4.63 -17.15 4.68
N ALA A 15 4.74 -16.35 5.72
CA ALA A 15 5.82 -16.41 6.69
C ALA A 15 5.26 -16.61 8.11
N ARG A 16 5.95 -17.41 8.94
CA ARG A 16 5.55 -17.73 10.31
C ARG A 16 6.77 -18.04 11.20
N SER A 17 6.52 -18.18 12.50
CA SER A 17 7.56 -18.37 13.53
C SER A 17 8.48 -17.15 13.56
N LEU A 18 7.95 -16.05 14.10
CA LEU A 18 8.66 -14.80 14.30
C LEU A 18 9.99 -15.03 15.03
N ILE A 19 11.05 -14.42 14.53
CA ILE A 19 12.40 -14.48 15.13
C ILE A 19 12.74 -13.14 15.78
N GLU A 20 12.41 -12.05 15.07
CA GLU A 20 12.90 -10.72 15.41
C GLU A 20 11.94 -9.66 14.89
N VAL A 21 11.76 -8.60 15.66
CA VAL A 21 11.13 -7.33 15.21
C VAL A 21 12.11 -6.21 15.50
N THR A 22 12.35 -5.34 14.52
CA THR A 22 13.26 -4.18 14.64
C THR A 22 12.73 -3.01 13.81
N ASP A 23 13.25 -1.84 14.04
CA ASP A 23 13.06 -0.62 13.22
C ASP A 23 14.32 -0.21 12.44
N ASP A 24 15.40 -0.99 12.54
CA ASP A 24 16.68 -0.78 11.88
C ASP A 24 16.61 -1.16 10.39
N LEU A 25 16.46 -0.15 9.52
CA LEU A 25 16.37 -0.32 8.06
C LEU A 25 17.61 -0.98 7.44
N SER A 26 18.79 -0.89 8.06
CA SER A 26 20.00 -1.52 7.55
C SER A 26 19.88 -3.05 7.44
N ARG A 27 18.95 -3.64 8.20
CA ARG A 27 18.65 -5.08 8.18
C ARG A 27 18.04 -5.54 6.85
N LEU A 28 17.46 -4.64 6.06
CA LEU A 28 16.89 -4.98 4.75
C LEU A 28 17.96 -5.35 3.71
N ASP A 29 19.22 -4.98 3.95
CA ASP A 29 20.35 -5.28 3.08
C ASP A 29 21.11 -6.56 3.49
N ASP A 30 20.63 -7.29 4.51
CA ASP A 30 21.25 -8.53 5.02
C ASP A 30 20.98 -9.79 4.18
N GLY A 31 20.18 -9.66 3.10
CA GLY A 31 19.80 -10.75 2.21
C GLY A 31 18.73 -11.70 2.76
N ASN A 32 18.19 -11.46 3.94
CA ASN A 32 17.09 -12.22 4.51
C ASN A 32 15.72 -11.72 4.04
N PHE A 33 14.69 -12.52 4.31
CA PHE A 33 13.31 -12.10 4.10
C PHE A 33 12.80 -11.30 5.31
N TRP A 34 12.33 -10.09 5.06
CA TRP A 34 11.70 -9.22 6.03
C TRP A 34 10.29 -8.82 5.57
N ALA A 35 9.32 -8.94 6.46
CA ALA A 35 8.03 -8.26 6.30
C ALA A 35 8.19 -6.83 6.81
N VAL A 36 7.79 -5.84 5.99
CA VAL A 36 7.99 -4.42 6.28
C VAL A 36 6.66 -3.72 6.44
N SER A 37 6.51 -2.94 7.50
CA SER A 37 5.43 -2.00 7.68
C SER A 37 6.02 -0.63 8.03
N ILE A 38 5.63 0.39 7.28
CA ILE A 38 6.01 1.79 7.52
C ILE A 38 4.73 2.60 7.52
N THR A 39 4.45 3.31 8.61
CA THR A 39 3.29 4.21 8.67
C THR A 39 3.61 5.54 7.99
N PHE A 40 2.57 6.31 7.67
CA PHE A 40 2.74 7.67 7.14
C PHE A 40 3.54 8.57 8.08
N GLU A 41 3.43 8.37 9.39
CA GLU A 41 4.20 9.09 10.42
C GLU A 41 5.64 8.60 10.57
N GLY A 42 6.09 7.66 9.73
CA GLY A 42 7.46 7.15 9.73
C GLY A 42 7.74 6.08 10.80
N GLN A 43 6.72 5.47 11.39
CA GLN A 43 6.94 4.34 12.30
C GLN A 43 7.29 3.09 11.50
N ILE A 44 8.46 2.53 11.74
CA ILE A 44 9.00 1.37 11.03
C ILE A 44 8.85 0.13 11.89
N ARG A 45 8.44 -0.98 11.26
CA ARG A 45 8.46 -2.33 11.82
C ARG A 45 8.93 -3.30 10.77
N LEU A 46 10.05 -3.94 11.01
CA LEU A 46 10.63 -5.02 10.21
C LEU A 46 10.49 -6.31 11.01
N ALA A 47 9.86 -7.32 10.42
CA ALA A 47 9.67 -8.61 11.08
C ALA A 47 10.33 -9.72 10.28
N ARG A 48 11.21 -10.50 10.93
CA ARG A 48 11.89 -11.65 10.36
C ARG A 48 11.29 -12.94 10.87
N PHE A 49 11.06 -13.87 9.95
CA PHE A 49 10.42 -15.15 10.22
C PHE A 49 11.34 -16.32 9.89
N ARG A 50 11.24 -17.41 10.68
CA ARG A 50 12.02 -18.64 10.47
C ARG A 50 11.59 -19.42 9.24
N GLN A 51 10.32 -19.41 8.92
CA GLN A 51 9.74 -20.16 7.83
C GLN A 51 9.06 -19.21 6.85
N VAL A 52 9.51 -19.24 5.61
CA VAL A 52 8.91 -18.50 4.49
C VAL A 52 8.62 -19.48 3.37
N MET A 53 7.37 -19.54 2.91
CA MET A 53 6.95 -20.52 1.92
C MET A 53 5.96 -19.92 0.91
N LYS A 54 5.88 -20.51 -0.28
CA LYS A 54 4.80 -20.21 -1.22
C LYS A 54 3.52 -20.89 -0.72
N ALA A 55 2.48 -20.10 -0.48
CA ALA A 55 1.17 -20.60 -0.06
C ALA A 55 0.07 -19.58 -0.38
N THR A 56 -1.12 -20.07 -0.68
CA THR A 56 -2.34 -19.25 -0.61
C THR A 56 -2.57 -18.84 0.84
N PHE A 57 -3.31 -17.76 1.05
CA PHE A 57 -3.67 -17.37 2.42
C PHE A 57 -4.39 -18.52 3.13
N PRO A 58 -3.92 -18.97 4.30
CA PRO A 58 -4.36 -20.25 4.87
C PRO A 58 -5.73 -20.22 5.53
N PHE A 59 -6.32 -19.03 5.73
CA PHE A 59 -7.58 -18.88 6.45
C PHE A 59 -8.73 -18.57 5.47
N LYS A 60 -9.78 -19.40 5.54
CA LYS A 60 -11.05 -19.15 4.85
C LYS A 60 -12.00 -18.49 5.87
N GLY A 61 -12.27 -17.20 5.69
CA GLY A 61 -13.03 -16.43 6.66
C GLY A 61 -14.50 -16.85 6.76
N SER A 62 -14.95 -17.11 7.99
CA SER A 62 -16.36 -17.01 8.39
C SER A 62 -16.48 -15.83 9.33
N VAL A 63 -17.32 -14.86 9.00
CA VAL A 63 -17.39 -13.58 9.71
C VAL A 63 -18.80 -13.28 10.21
N ASN A 64 -19.41 -14.23 10.88
CA ASN A 64 -20.65 -13.93 11.59
C ASN A 64 -20.30 -13.20 12.91
N GLY A 65 -20.58 -11.90 12.96
CA GLY A 65 -20.48 -11.11 14.19
C GLY A 65 -19.11 -10.51 14.53
N LEU A 66 -18.17 -10.40 13.58
CA LEU A 66 -16.81 -9.91 13.80
C LEU A 66 -16.73 -8.44 14.24
N ILE A 67 -17.62 -7.61 13.76
CA ILE A 67 -17.67 -6.19 14.10
C ILE A 67 -18.96 -5.98 14.88
N SER A 68 -18.83 -5.78 16.18
CA SER A 68 -19.94 -5.44 17.06
C SER A 68 -19.91 -3.96 17.38
N GLY A 69 -21.04 -3.30 17.26
CA GLY A 69 -21.19 -1.91 17.66
C GLY A 69 -21.24 -0.91 16.50
N ASN A 70 -21.31 0.36 16.88
CA ASN A 70 -21.41 1.46 15.93
C ASN A 70 -20.02 1.94 15.52
N TRP A 71 -19.84 2.18 14.22
CA TRP A 71 -18.65 2.83 13.71
C TRP A 71 -18.56 4.28 14.22
N LYS A 72 -17.41 4.65 14.77
CA LYS A 72 -17.05 6.02 15.12
C LYS A 72 -16.19 6.61 14.02
N SER A 73 -16.47 7.84 13.63
CA SER A 73 -15.71 8.56 12.61
C SER A 73 -14.86 9.65 13.27
N SER A 74 -13.61 9.83 12.81
CA SER A 74 -12.73 10.91 13.24
C SER A 74 -13.25 12.29 12.85
N LEU A 75 -14.08 12.37 11.80
CA LEU A 75 -14.72 13.59 11.31
C LEU A 75 -16.18 13.28 11.02
N ASP A 76 -17.10 14.14 11.53
CA ASP A 76 -18.47 14.13 11.05
C ASP A 76 -18.58 14.80 9.68
N GLN A 77 -19.78 14.83 9.08
CA GLN A 77 -20.00 15.39 7.75
C GLN A 77 -19.59 16.87 7.67
N SER A 78 -19.97 17.68 8.67
CA SER A 78 -19.67 19.11 8.68
C SER A 78 -18.17 19.37 8.79
N ALA A 79 -17.50 18.67 9.71
CA ALA A 79 -16.06 18.76 9.88
C ALA A 79 -15.29 18.32 8.63
N TYR A 80 -15.75 17.24 7.94
CA TYR A 80 -15.16 16.79 6.70
C TYR A 80 -15.34 17.81 5.57
N CYS A 81 -16.53 18.40 5.41
CA CYS A 81 -16.76 19.46 4.42
C CYS A 81 -15.85 20.66 4.67
N ASN A 82 -15.77 21.13 5.92
CA ASN A 82 -14.87 22.23 6.30
C ASN A 82 -13.39 21.90 6.04
N TYR A 83 -13.00 20.66 6.26
CA TYR A 83 -11.64 20.19 5.94
C TYR A 83 -11.37 20.29 4.44
N VAL A 84 -12.28 19.82 3.59
CA VAL A 84 -12.17 19.91 2.13
C VAL A 84 -12.11 21.37 1.65
N GLU A 85 -12.93 22.29 2.21
CA GLU A 85 -12.87 23.72 1.86
C GLU A 85 -11.50 24.34 2.22
N ARG A 86 -10.91 23.98 3.35
CA ARG A 86 -9.55 24.41 3.71
C ARG A 86 -8.50 23.91 2.73
N ILE A 87 -8.63 22.66 2.27
CA ILE A 87 -7.74 22.10 1.23
C ILE A 87 -7.86 22.91 -0.07
N LYS A 88 -9.08 23.23 -0.53
CA LYS A 88 -9.30 24.05 -1.71
C LYS A 88 -8.63 25.42 -1.61
N VAL A 89 -8.73 26.05 -0.44
CA VAL A 89 -8.05 27.34 -0.17
C VAL A 89 -6.53 27.18 -0.26
N ALA A 90 -5.97 26.11 0.31
CA ALA A 90 -4.53 25.84 0.27
C ALA A 90 -4.04 25.59 -1.17
N ILE A 91 -4.83 24.87 -1.99
CA ILE A 91 -4.55 24.67 -3.42
C ILE A 91 -4.59 26.02 -4.18
N ALA A 92 -5.65 26.82 -3.97
CA ALA A 92 -5.78 28.12 -4.63
C ALA A 92 -4.65 29.11 -4.24
N SER A 93 -4.07 28.95 -3.05
CA SER A 93 -2.94 29.75 -2.56
C SER A 93 -1.57 29.22 -2.96
N GLY A 94 -1.50 28.08 -3.68
CA GLY A 94 -0.26 27.46 -4.13
C GLY A 94 0.55 26.75 -3.04
N TRP A 95 -0.03 26.50 -1.86
CA TRP A 95 0.64 25.76 -0.78
C TRP A 95 0.76 24.28 -1.06
N VAL A 96 -0.26 23.71 -1.69
CA VAL A 96 -0.32 22.30 -2.12
C VAL A 96 -1.02 22.26 -3.47
N TYR A 97 -0.80 21.22 -4.25
CA TYR A 97 -1.50 21.02 -5.52
C TYR A 97 -2.50 19.86 -5.46
N GLN A 98 -2.30 18.92 -4.52
CA GLN A 98 -3.21 17.81 -4.24
C GLN A 98 -3.13 17.44 -2.76
N VAL A 99 -4.22 16.94 -2.19
CA VAL A 99 -4.27 16.38 -0.83
C VAL A 99 -5.18 15.16 -0.81
N ASN A 100 -4.72 14.06 -0.24
CA ASN A 100 -5.57 12.92 0.10
C ASN A 100 -6.34 13.24 1.38
N ALA A 101 -7.61 13.61 1.26
CA ALA A 101 -8.47 13.92 2.40
C ALA A 101 -8.84 12.65 3.16
N CYS A 102 -8.17 12.38 4.28
CA CYS A 102 -8.31 11.17 5.06
C CYS A 102 -9.39 11.29 6.15
N ARG A 103 -10.15 10.21 6.35
CA ARG A 103 -11.08 10.03 7.46
C ARG A 103 -10.90 8.64 8.06
N VAL A 104 -10.75 8.54 9.37
CA VAL A 104 -10.58 7.29 10.09
C VAL A 104 -11.92 6.82 10.66
N LEU A 105 -12.26 5.56 10.41
CA LEU A 105 -13.39 4.87 11.02
C LEU A 105 -12.87 3.87 12.05
N THR A 106 -13.46 3.87 13.25
CA THR A 106 -13.09 2.98 14.34
C THR A 106 -14.31 2.19 14.79
N ALA A 107 -14.14 0.90 15.04
CA ALA A 107 -15.16 0.03 15.65
C ALA A 107 -14.50 -0.97 16.59
N ASP A 108 -15.24 -1.45 17.56
CA ASP A 108 -14.79 -2.53 18.42
C ASP A 108 -14.67 -3.83 17.61
N PHE A 109 -13.52 -4.49 17.74
CA PHE A 109 -13.18 -5.68 16.99
C PHE A 109 -12.49 -6.70 17.91
N SER A 110 -12.89 -7.97 17.83
CA SER A 110 -12.20 -9.04 18.54
C SER A 110 -10.96 -9.46 17.75
N GLY A 111 -9.77 -9.13 18.26
CA GLY A 111 -8.50 -9.24 17.54
C GLY A 111 -8.12 -10.62 17.01
N ASP A 112 -8.69 -11.71 17.58
CA ASP A 112 -8.42 -13.09 17.14
C ASP A 112 -9.01 -13.44 15.75
N GLU A 113 -9.75 -12.52 15.13
CA GLU A 113 -10.53 -12.78 13.92
C GLU A 113 -10.05 -11.99 12.70
N LEU A 114 -8.95 -11.19 12.81
CA LEU A 114 -8.44 -10.40 11.68
C LEU A 114 -8.04 -11.26 10.48
N ALA A 115 -7.45 -12.45 10.72
CA ALA A 115 -7.12 -13.39 9.66
C ALA A 115 -8.37 -13.88 8.91
N SER A 116 -9.47 -14.13 9.64
CA SER A 116 -10.75 -14.52 9.07
C SER A 116 -11.37 -13.39 8.24
N LEU A 117 -11.31 -12.16 8.74
CA LEU A 117 -11.73 -10.97 8.01
C LEU A 117 -10.92 -10.79 6.73
N PHE A 118 -9.59 -10.90 6.81
CA PHE A 118 -8.72 -10.80 5.64
C PHE A 118 -9.00 -11.89 4.60
N GLY A 119 -9.19 -13.15 5.01
CA GLY A 119 -9.59 -14.24 4.11
C GLY A 119 -10.89 -13.94 3.36
N ARG A 120 -11.86 -13.28 4.01
CA ARG A 120 -13.10 -12.83 3.36
C ARG A 120 -12.83 -11.68 2.39
N ILE A 121 -12.04 -10.68 2.79
CA ILE A 121 -11.65 -9.57 1.91
C ILE A 121 -11.01 -10.11 0.64
N LEU A 122 -10.05 -11.04 0.73
CA LEU A 122 -9.41 -11.67 -0.42
C LEU A 122 -10.38 -12.40 -1.34
N SER A 123 -11.44 -13.00 -0.77
CA SER A 123 -12.44 -13.73 -1.57
C SER A 123 -13.39 -12.81 -2.32
N SER A 124 -13.73 -11.64 -1.76
CA SER A 124 -14.67 -10.68 -2.33
C SER A 124 -13.99 -9.57 -3.13
N ASN A 125 -12.76 -9.23 -2.78
CA ASN A 125 -11.95 -8.18 -3.42
C ASN A 125 -10.48 -8.62 -3.49
N PRO A 126 -10.10 -9.50 -4.43
CA PRO A 126 -8.73 -9.99 -4.59
C PRO A 126 -7.83 -8.88 -5.15
N ALA A 127 -7.30 -8.05 -4.26
CA ALA A 127 -6.37 -6.99 -4.63
C ALA A 127 -4.95 -7.56 -4.86
N PRO A 128 -4.22 -7.10 -5.89
CA PRO A 128 -2.92 -7.67 -6.28
C PRO A 128 -1.82 -7.52 -5.23
N TYR A 129 -1.89 -6.48 -4.41
CA TYR A 129 -0.93 -6.21 -3.33
C TYR A 129 -1.55 -6.36 -1.94
N ALA A 130 -2.56 -7.23 -1.84
CA ALA A 130 -3.15 -7.57 -0.55
C ALA A 130 -2.11 -8.19 0.38
N ALA A 131 -2.10 -7.74 1.65
CA ALA A 131 -1.16 -8.17 2.66
C ALA A 131 -1.82 -8.36 4.02
N TYR A 132 -1.33 -9.35 4.76
CA TYR A 132 -1.69 -9.62 6.15
C TYR A 132 -0.43 -9.65 6.99
N LEU A 133 -0.43 -8.96 8.11
CA LEU A 133 0.64 -8.97 9.09
C LEU A 133 0.04 -9.12 10.49
N SER A 134 0.57 -10.05 11.29
CA SER A 134 0.27 -10.22 12.69
C SER A 134 1.56 -10.28 13.47
N LEU A 135 1.78 -9.33 14.37
CA LEU A 135 2.89 -9.21 15.30
C LEU A 135 2.31 -8.98 16.70
N PRO A 136 3.09 -9.10 17.78
CA PRO A 136 2.59 -8.94 19.15
C PRO A 136 1.84 -7.64 19.40
N GLU A 137 2.26 -6.54 18.77
CA GLU A 137 1.69 -5.19 18.99
C GLU A 137 1.07 -4.57 17.73
N LEU A 138 1.05 -5.30 16.61
CA LEU A 138 0.54 -4.79 15.34
C LEU A 138 -0.16 -5.89 14.57
N ALA A 139 -1.44 -5.70 14.28
CA ALA A 139 -2.18 -6.55 13.36
C ALA A 139 -2.75 -5.71 12.22
N MET A 140 -2.50 -6.12 10.97
CA MET A 140 -2.89 -5.38 9.77
C MET A 140 -3.44 -6.33 8.69
N ALA A 141 -4.53 -5.92 8.07
CA ALA A 141 -5.09 -6.53 6.87
C ALA A 141 -5.26 -5.44 5.81
N SER A 142 -4.55 -5.54 4.70
CA SER A 142 -4.56 -4.57 3.63
C SER A 142 -5.05 -5.21 2.34
N ALA A 143 -5.92 -4.53 1.59
CA ALA A 143 -6.38 -4.91 0.26
C ALA A 143 -5.97 -3.83 -0.76
N SER A 144 -4.67 -3.55 -0.86
CA SER A 144 -4.15 -2.51 -1.75
C SER A 144 -4.17 -2.95 -3.22
N PRO A 145 -4.75 -2.14 -4.11
CA PRO A 145 -4.64 -2.34 -5.55
C PRO A 145 -3.36 -1.74 -6.13
N GLU A 146 -2.63 -0.91 -5.39
CA GLU A 146 -1.56 -0.05 -5.88
C GLU A 146 -0.18 -0.57 -5.51
N LEU A 147 0.74 -0.59 -6.48
CA LEU A 147 2.14 -0.90 -6.27
C LEU A 147 2.91 0.35 -5.85
N PHE A 148 3.32 0.40 -4.58
CA PHE A 148 4.18 1.47 -4.08
C PHE A 148 5.57 1.38 -4.71
N LEU A 149 6.29 0.26 -4.53
CA LEU A 149 7.59 0.01 -5.11
C LEU A 149 7.86 -1.49 -5.24
N LYS A 150 8.43 -1.90 -6.37
CA LYS A 150 9.01 -3.23 -6.56
C LYS A 150 10.47 -3.08 -7.01
N ARG A 151 11.36 -3.82 -6.36
CA ARG A 151 12.78 -3.95 -6.75
C ARG A 151 13.06 -5.37 -7.24
N ASP A 152 13.76 -5.49 -8.36
CA ASP A 152 14.27 -6.74 -8.90
C ASP A 152 15.72 -6.54 -9.35
N GLY A 153 16.67 -6.97 -8.53
CA GLY A 153 18.08 -6.64 -8.69
C GLY A 153 18.33 -5.12 -8.57
N ASN A 154 18.81 -4.51 -9.66
CA ASN A 154 18.98 -3.07 -9.76
C ASN A 154 17.80 -2.33 -10.40
N LYS A 155 16.78 -3.03 -10.85
CA LYS A 155 15.58 -2.41 -11.44
C LYS A 155 14.52 -2.13 -10.39
N VAL A 156 13.89 -0.97 -10.51
CA VAL A 156 12.74 -0.58 -9.70
C VAL A 156 11.57 -0.19 -10.57
N VAL A 157 10.37 -0.40 -10.06
CA VAL A 157 9.11 0.03 -10.66
C VAL A 157 8.14 0.49 -9.57
N THR A 158 7.45 1.57 -9.83
CA THR A 158 6.29 2.06 -9.09
C THR A 158 5.12 2.23 -10.05
N SER A 159 3.89 1.96 -9.60
CA SER A 159 2.72 1.98 -10.48
C SER A 159 1.58 2.77 -9.83
N PRO A 160 1.67 4.11 -9.81
CA PRO A 160 0.64 4.95 -9.22
C PRO A 160 -0.69 4.83 -9.95
N ILE A 161 -1.77 4.86 -9.17
CA ILE A 161 -3.16 4.86 -9.64
C ILE A 161 -3.77 6.24 -9.44
N LYS A 162 -4.34 6.81 -10.49
CA LYS A 162 -5.25 7.96 -10.42
C LYS A 162 -6.37 7.79 -11.42
N GLY A 163 -7.60 8.00 -10.98
CA GLY A 163 -8.80 7.66 -11.73
C GLY A 163 -9.27 6.24 -11.43
N THR A 164 -10.51 6.16 -10.98
CA THR A 164 -11.21 4.90 -10.71
C THR A 164 -12.63 5.04 -11.21
N GLN A 165 -13.09 4.06 -11.95
CA GLN A 165 -14.45 4.02 -12.50
C GLN A 165 -15.02 2.62 -12.38
N THR A 166 -16.33 2.49 -12.58
CA THR A 166 -16.97 1.18 -12.70
C THR A 166 -16.69 0.58 -14.09
N LEU A 167 -16.85 -0.74 -14.25
CA LEU A 167 -16.53 -1.42 -15.51
C LEU A 167 -17.47 -1.03 -16.67
N ASP A 168 -18.65 -0.49 -16.39
CA ASP A 168 -19.65 -0.05 -17.36
C ASP A 168 -19.44 1.41 -17.82
N GLU A 169 -18.59 2.18 -17.15
CA GLU A 169 -18.22 3.53 -17.59
C GLU A 169 -17.21 3.47 -18.73
N SER A 170 -17.29 4.42 -19.67
CA SER A 170 -16.47 4.46 -20.86
C SER A 170 -15.38 5.53 -20.77
N GLY A 171 -14.18 5.12 -20.42
CA GLY A 171 -12.97 5.96 -20.48
C GLY A 171 -12.83 6.95 -19.32
N PHE A 172 -11.59 7.32 -19.05
CA PHE A 172 -11.24 8.30 -18.01
C PHE A 172 -11.28 9.72 -18.54
N GLY A 173 -11.78 10.64 -17.72
CA GLY A 173 -11.86 12.05 -18.06
C GLY A 173 -10.48 12.74 -18.08
N GLU A 174 -10.44 13.96 -18.64
CA GLU A 174 -9.24 14.80 -18.67
C GLU A 174 -8.68 15.06 -17.27
N LYS A 175 -9.54 15.18 -16.26
CA LYS A 175 -9.14 15.36 -14.87
C LYS A 175 -8.31 14.15 -14.38
N ASP A 176 -8.80 12.93 -14.57
CA ASP A 176 -8.12 11.71 -14.12
C ASP A 176 -6.76 11.52 -14.82
N GLN A 177 -6.72 11.82 -16.13
CA GLN A 177 -5.49 11.77 -16.91
C GLN A 177 -4.48 12.81 -16.42
N SER A 178 -4.90 14.05 -16.18
CA SER A 178 -4.03 15.12 -15.68
C SER A 178 -3.49 14.81 -14.29
N GLU A 179 -4.32 14.29 -13.38
CA GLU A 179 -3.89 13.87 -12.05
C GLU A 179 -2.88 12.72 -12.11
N ASN A 180 -3.08 11.76 -13.01
CA ASN A 180 -2.15 10.63 -13.18
C ASN A 180 -0.79 11.12 -13.72
N ILE A 181 -0.78 11.96 -14.75
CA ILE A 181 0.45 12.55 -15.32
C ILE A 181 1.23 13.35 -14.26
N MET A 182 0.52 14.11 -13.42
CA MET A 182 1.15 14.86 -12.33
C MET A 182 1.85 13.94 -11.31
N ILE A 183 1.23 12.84 -10.93
CA ILE A 183 1.84 11.87 -10.01
C ILE A 183 3.00 11.11 -10.68
N VAL A 184 2.89 10.81 -11.97
CA VAL A 184 3.99 10.22 -12.74
C VAL A 184 5.22 11.12 -12.70
N ASP A 185 5.05 12.45 -12.84
CA ASP A 185 6.17 13.39 -12.79
C ASP A 185 6.83 13.45 -11.41
N LEU A 186 6.05 13.37 -10.32
CA LEU A 186 6.57 13.22 -8.96
C LEU A 186 7.36 11.92 -8.79
N MET A 187 6.80 10.79 -9.20
CA MET A 187 7.47 9.49 -9.09
C MET A 187 8.78 9.47 -9.90
N ARG A 188 8.80 10.15 -11.06
CA ARG A 188 10.04 10.30 -11.83
C ARG A 188 11.09 11.13 -11.08
N ASN A 189 10.69 12.20 -10.41
CA ASN A 189 11.57 13.02 -9.58
C ASN A 189 12.13 12.20 -8.40
N ASP A 190 11.29 11.44 -7.70
CA ASP A 190 11.69 10.66 -6.53
C ASP A 190 12.63 9.52 -6.95
N LEU A 191 12.28 8.75 -7.99
CA LEU A 191 13.17 7.73 -8.55
C LEU A 191 14.47 8.31 -9.08
N GLY A 192 14.46 9.56 -9.61
CA GLY A 192 15.66 10.26 -10.07
C GLY A 192 16.72 10.46 -8.99
N GLN A 193 16.30 10.49 -7.70
CA GLN A 193 17.24 10.63 -6.58
C GLN A 193 18.06 9.34 -6.35
N ILE A 194 17.47 8.19 -6.61
CA ILE A 194 18.04 6.86 -6.30
C ILE A 194 18.49 6.07 -7.53
N CYS A 195 18.05 6.46 -8.72
CA CYS A 195 18.39 5.79 -9.96
C CYS A 195 19.58 6.45 -10.69
N ARG A 196 20.19 5.72 -11.59
CA ARG A 196 21.25 6.23 -12.48
C ARG A 196 20.69 7.30 -13.39
N ASP A 197 21.49 8.32 -13.69
CA ASP A 197 21.09 9.40 -14.57
C ASP A 197 20.63 8.88 -15.94
N GLY A 198 19.48 9.35 -16.39
CA GLY A 198 18.88 8.96 -17.66
C GLY A 198 18.23 7.57 -17.70
N SER A 199 18.18 6.83 -16.56
CA SER A 199 17.58 5.51 -16.50
C SER A 199 16.09 5.51 -16.11
N VAL A 200 15.58 6.63 -15.61
CA VAL A 200 14.16 6.76 -15.22
C VAL A 200 13.31 6.93 -16.47
N ASP A 201 12.35 6.04 -16.65
CA ASP A 201 11.46 6.01 -17.82
C ASP A 201 10.01 5.75 -17.41
N VAL A 202 9.07 6.16 -18.26
CA VAL A 202 7.64 5.84 -18.12
C VAL A 202 7.32 4.68 -19.06
N ALA A 203 7.42 3.46 -18.54
CA ALA A 203 7.26 2.25 -19.33
C ALA A 203 5.83 2.11 -19.90
N ASN A 204 4.82 2.54 -19.13
CA ASN A 204 3.43 2.62 -19.57
C ASN A 204 2.79 3.89 -19.00
N LEU A 205 2.18 4.69 -19.85
CA LEU A 205 1.45 5.88 -19.45
C LEU A 205 -0.05 5.67 -19.65
N LEU A 206 -0.86 5.94 -18.60
CA LEU A 206 -2.32 5.95 -18.65
C LEU A 206 -2.94 4.62 -19.16
N ARG A 207 -2.40 3.49 -18.74
CA ARG A 207 -3.00 2.18 -19.05
C ARG A 207 -4.21 1.90 -18.16
N SER A 208 -5.21 1.25 -18.72
CA SER A 208 -6.36 0.75 -17.94
C SER A 208 -6.03 -0.60 -17.31
N GLU A 209 -6.40 -0.78 -16.04
CA GLU A 209 -6.27 -2.04 -15.31
C GLU A 209 -7.60 -2.44 -14.67
N ASP A 210 -8.15 -3.59 -15.06
CA ASP A 210 -9.43 -4.07 -14.56
C ASP A 210 -9.25 -4.86 -13.27
N HIS A 211 -10.05 -4.53 -12.27
CA HIS A 211 -10.20 -5.23 -11.00
C HIS A 211 -11.66 -5.69 -10.82
N PRO A 212 -11.96 -6.57 -9.86
CA PRO A 212 -13.34 -6.95 -9.61
C PRO A 212 -14.24 -5.76 -9.32
N GLY A 213 -15.13 -5.45 -10.28
CA GLY A 213 -16.11 -4.36 -10.19
C GLY A 213 -15.58 -2.94 -10.48
N LEU A 214 -14.29 -2.77 -10.68
CA LEU A 214 -13.65 -1.46 -10.88
C LEU A 214 -12.61 -1.50 -12.01
N ARG A 215 -12.35 -0.34 -12.60
CA ARG A 215 -11.24 -0.10 -13.52
C ARG A 215 -10.40 1.06 -13.01
N HIS A 216 -9.08 0.90 -13.02
CA HIS A 216 -8.12 1.92 -12.60
C HIS A 216 -7.33 2.45 -13.78
N LEU A 217 -6.95 3.73 -13.70
CA LEU A 217 -5.98 4.36 -14.59
C LEU A 217 -4.60 4.33 -13.92
N VAL A 218 -3.67 3.56 -14.50
CA VAL A 218 -2.37 3.25 -13.92
C VAL A 218 -1.27 3.69 -14.86
N SER A 219 -0.17 4.17 -14.31
CA SER A 219 1.06 4.40 -15.07
C SER A 219 2.23 3.68 -14.40
N ASP A 220 3.18 3.16 -15.18
CA ASP A 220 4.33 2.45 -14.66
C ASP A 220 5.59 3.30 -14.87
N VAL A 221 6.24 3.71 -13.78
CA VAL A 221 7.52 4.43 -13.79
C VAL A 221 8.62 3.47 -13.35
N THR A 222 9.68 3.37 -14.13
CA THR A 222 10.78 2.44 -13.92
C THR A 222 12.12 3.17 -13.83
N GLY A 223 13.12 2.52 -13.23
CA GLY A 223 14.47 3.04 -13.20
C GLY A 223 15.50 1.96 -12.87
N GLU A 224 16.78 2.28 -13.11
CA GLU A 224 17.90 1.45 -12.67
C GLU A 224 18.59 2.12 -11.49
N LEU A 225 18.62 1.44 -10.35
CA LEU A 225 19.23 1.92 -9.13
C LEU A 225 20.74 2.22 -9.32
N LYS A 226 21.22 3.23 -8.61
CA LYS A 226 22.67 3.50 -8.46
C LYS A 226 23.37 2.31 -7.81
N ASP A 227 24.66 2.12 -8.11
CA ASP A 227 25.44 1.05 -7.51
C ASP A 227 25.60 1.27 -6.00
N GLY A 228 25.40 0.20 -5.23
CA GLY A 228 25.58 0.21 -3.78
C GLY A 228 24.49 0.90 -2.98
N ILE A 229 23.40 1.33 -3.61
CA ILE A 229 22.28 1.98 -2.91
C ILE A 229 21.62 1.03 -1.89
N THR A 230 21.40 1.52 -0.69
CA THR A 230 20.78 0.81 0.43
C THR A 230 19.26 0.95 0.41
N TRP A 231 18.58 0.06 1.13
CA TRP A 231 17.12 0.20 1.34
C TRP A 231 16.77 1.45 2.14
N GLU A 232 17.63 1.89 3.07
CA GLU A 232 17.41 3.13 3.83
C GLU A 232 17.37 4.35 2.90
N GLU A 233 18.33 4.44 1.95
CA GLU A 233 18.35 5.51 0.95
C GLU A 233 17.12 5.45 0.03
N ILE A 234 16.70 4.25 -0.39
CA ILE A 234 15.50 4.07 -1.21
C ILE A 234 14.24 4.55 -0.47
N ILE A 235 14.06 4.14 0.80
CA ILE A 235 12.89 4.50 1.60
C ILE A 235 12.88 6.01 1.93
N SER A 236 14.05 6.61 2.12
CA SER A 236 14.17 8.04 2.42
C SER A 236 13.89 8.95 1.22
N ALA A 237 13.97 8.44 -0.02
CA ALA A 237 13.72 9.19 -1.24
C ALA A 237 12.26 9.13 -1.71
N LEU A 238 11.44 8.24 -1.15
CA LEU A 238 10.04 7.97 -1.50
C LEU A 238 9.08 8.41 -0.41
#